data_ef74462480807dd145aaf8f866c76f21
#
_entry.id   ef74462480807dd145aaf8f866c76f21
#
_cell.length_a   1.000
_cell.length_b   1.000
_cell.length_c   1.000
_cell.angle_alpha   90.00
_cell.angle_beta   90.00
_cell.angle_gamma   90.00
#
_symmetry.space_group_name_H-M   'P 1'
#
loop_
_entity.id
_entity.type
_entity.pdbx_description
1 polymer ?
#
loop_
_entity_poly.entity_id
_entity_poly.type
_entity_poly.pdbx_seq_one_letter_code
_entity_poly.pdbx_strand_id
1 'polypeptide(L)'
;MGAGFGPLGRRAFLMGAGALLATGGAGAPAQATGLPAPAGGGWLATAGMGEGFAAIGLDGTFASVAEAPSADRLHGVEPSPTGPLAVAVGRRPGRIALVFDRQNGRPVSRFAPGAGRVFSGHGRFTADGALFLTNEIERPPEGARAMGRGVVAVRDVAGGFVIRAEWTSGGDGPHDLMRSGTALVVANGGIEPNTPEARDAEATGSGIALLDPLTGAVRAEGRLPADLASLSLRHLSRDGQGGTVVAAQDLLKDGEARPLLFRIAADGALAAFAAPDEAWRGLRGYVGSVAHDPSGRLVACASPRGNRVAVWEASGRYLGAVPLTDGC
;
A
#
# COMPACT_ATOMS: atom_id res chain seq x y z
N MET A 1 28.78 -24.63 4.06
CA MET A 1 29.48 -23.42 3.59
C MET A 1 28.43 -22.46 3.08
N GLY A 2 28.00 -21.52 3.94
CA GLY A 2 26.97 -20.52 3.60
C GLY A 2 27.64 -19.31 3.00
N ALA A 3 27.33 -19.01 1.74
CA ALA A 3 27.73 -17.76 1.11
C ALA A 3 26.83 -16.64 1.63
N GLY A 4 27.37 -15.76 2.44
CA GLY A 4 26.69 -14.55 2.90
C GLY A 4 26.46 -13.59 1.72
N PHE A 5 25.22 -13.21 1.50
CA PHE A 5 24.87 -12.18 0.55
C PHE A 5 25.31 -10.82 1.12
N GLY A 6 26.32 -10.21 0.49
CA GLY A 6 26.77 -8.86 0.82
C GLY A 6 25.79 -7.77 0.40
N PRO A 7 26.05 -6.50 0.75
CA PRO A 7 25.15 -5.35 0.52
C PRO A 7 24.79 -5.06 -0.93
N LEU A 8 25.39 -5.74 -1.90
CA LEU A 8 25.12 -5.61 -3.34
C LEU A 8 23.75 -6.16 -3.77
N GLY A 9 23.17 -7.14 -3.07
CA GLY A 9 21.89 -7.74 -3.48
C GLY A 9 20.68 -6.81 -3.33
N ARG A 10 20.70 -5.90 -2.34
CA ARG A 10 19.59 -4.96 -2.08
C ARG A 10 19.57 -3.77 -3.05
N ARG A 11 20.74 -3.32 -3.52
CA ARG A 11 20.83 -2.26 -4.55
C ARG A 11 20.32 -2.73 -5.90
N ALA A 12 20.60 -3.97 -6.28
CA ALA A 12 20.10 -4.57 -7.53
C ALA A 12 18.57 -4.71 -7.52
N PHE A 13 17.95 -4.92 -6.36
CA PHE A 13 16.50 -5.02 -6.18
C PHE A 13 15.78 -3.69 -6.46
N LEU A 14 16.23 -2.59 -5.85
CA LEU A 14 15.63 -1.26 -6.06
C LEU A 14 15.80 -0.77 -7.51
N MET A 15 16.93 -1.11 -8.16
CA MET A 15 17.15 -0.80 -9.57
C MET A 15 16.26 -1.62 -10.51
N GLY A 16 15.95 -2.87 -10.15
CA GLY A 16 15.05 -3.72 -10.92
C GLY A 16 13.61 -3.20 -10.98
N ALA A 17 13.06 -2.73 -9.87
CA ALA A 17 11.69 -2.21 -9.81
C ALA A 17 11.50 -0.92 -10.61
N GLY A 18 12.51 -0.06 -10.65
CA GLY A 18 12.51 1.17 -11.45
C GLY A 18 12.68 0.93 -12.97
N ALA A 19 13.43 -0.09 -13.36
CA ALA A 19 13.71 -0.39 -14.78
C ALA A 19 12.52 -1.03 -15.51
N LEU A 20 11.62 -1.70 -14.79
CA LEU A 20 10.50 -2.46 -15.36
C LEU A 20 9.38 -1.60 -15.93
N LEU A 21 9.23 -0.37 -15.46
CA LEU A 21 8.22 0.56 -15.96
C LEU A 21 8.67 1.30 -17.23
N ALA A 22 9.91 1.10 -17.70
CA ALA A 22 10.50 1.83 -18.83
C ALA A 22 10.63 1.04 -20.13
N THR A 23 10.35 -0.29 -20.19
CA THR A 23 10.61 -1.10 -21.39
C THR A 23 9.35 -1.55 -22.12
N GLY A 24 8.81 -0.68 -22.94
CA GLY A 24 7.96 -1.05 -24.08
C GLY A 24 8.78 -1.07 -25.37
N GLY A 25 9.51 -2.15 -25.69
CA GLY A 25 10.22 -2.30 -26.96
C GLY A 25 11.44 -3.21 -26.87
N ALA A 26 11.52 -4.19 -27.75
CA ALA A 26 12.63 -5.13 -27.84
C ALA A 26 13.93 -4.46 -28.28
N GLY A 27 15.02 -4.72 -27.56
CA GLY A 27 16.40 -4.62 -28.05
C GLY A 27 17.16 -3.35 -27.66
N ALA A 28 17.86 -3.40 -26.54
CA ALA A 28 19.18 -2.85 -26.16
C ALA A 28 19.25 -2.85 -24.61
N PRO A 29 20.45 -2.87 -23.97
CA PRO A 29 20.50 -2.69 -22.53
C PRO A 29 19.93 -1.31 -22.22
N ALA A 30 18.73 -1.30 -21.62
CA ALA A 30 18.08 -0.06 -21.25
C ALA A 30 18.95 0.65 -20.21
N GLN A 31 19.61 1.72 -20.63
CA GLN A 31 19.95 2.77 -19.69
C GLN A 31 18.64 3.16 -19.02
N ALA A 32 18.59 3.11 -17.71
CA ALA A 32 17.46 3.57 -16.92
C ALA A 32 17.23 5.07 -17.23
N THR A 33 16.51 5.32 -18.32
CA THR A 33 16.01 6.64 -18.65
C THR A 33 14.84 6.89 -17.73
N GLY A 34 15.11 7.69 -16.72
CA GLY A 34 14.35 7.91 -15.53
C GLY A 34 12.84 7.96 -15.71
N LEU A 35 12.15 7.22 -14.87
CA LEU A 35 10.85 7.68 -14.39
C LEU A 35 11.04 9.14 -13.98
N PRO A 36 10.10 10.04 -14.36
CA PRO A 36 10.20 11.42 -13.89
C PRO A 36 10.23 11.36 -12.36
N ALA A 37 11.35 11.78 -11.81
CA ALA A 37 11.48 11.91 -10.37
C ALA A 37 10.32 12.79 -9.90
N PRO A 38 9.64 12.44 -8.79
CA PRO A 38 8.68 13.34 -8.18
C PRO A 38 9.36 14.70 -8.01
N ALA A 39 8.61 15.78 -8.13
CA ALA A 39 9.14 17.14 -8.04
C ALA A 39 10.01 17.27 -6.77
N GLY A 40 11.35 17.27 -6.94
CA GLY A 40 12.32 17.13 -5.88
C GLY A 40 13.27 15.93 -6.02
N GLY A 41 13.12 15.09 -7.05
CA GLY A 41 14.19 14.19 -7.55
C GLY A 41 14.49 12.92 -6.75
N GLY A 42 13.50 12.23 -6.10
CA GLY A 42 13.86 11.03 -5.35
C GLY A 42 12.68 10.13 -4.98
N TRP A 43 12.99 9.06 -4.24
CA TRP A 43 12.04 8.07 -3.75
C TRP A 43 12.02 8.10 -2.22
N LEU A 44 10.90 7.74 -1.64
CA LEU A 44 10.78 7.46 -0.20
C LEU A 44 10.44 5.99 0.00
N ALA A 45 11.10 5.36 0.96
CA ALA A 45 10.86 3.97 1.33
C ALA A 45 10.98 3.79 2.84
N THR A 46 10.50 2.65 3.33
CA THR A 46 10.78 2.20 4.69
C THR A 46 11.59 0.91 4.63
N ALA A 47 12.58 0.78 5.50
CA ALA A 47 13.50 -0.34 5.49
C ALA A 47 13.84 -0.86 6.90
N GLY A 48 14.21 -2.14 6.97
CA GLY A 48 14.92 -2.68 8.11
C GLY A 48 16.41 -2.34 8.00
N MET A 49 17.00 -1.81 9.07
CA MET A 49 18.37 -1.31 9.13
C MET A 49 19.12 -1.98 10.29
N GLY A 50 19.78 -3.12 10.02
CA GLY A 50 20.46 -3.84 11.08
C GLY A 50 19.51 -4.22 12.23
N GLU A 51 19.70 -3.62 13.40
CA GLU A 51 18.88 -3.86 14.60
C GLU A 51 17.65 -2.96 14.70
N GLY A 52 17.41 -2.05 13.73
CA GLY A 52 16.30 -1.10 13.74
C GLY A 52 15.61 -0.99 12.41
N PHE A 53 14.88 0.11 12.26
CA PHE A 53 14.13 0.47 11.05
C PHE A 53 14.40 1.93 10.70
N ALA A 54 14.14 2.30 9.45
CA ALA A 54 14.20 3.69 9.03
C ALA A 54 13.18 4.00 7.93
N ALA A 55 12.78 5.27 7.83
CA ALA A 55 12.31 5.84 6.59
C ALA A 55 13.51 6.41 5.85
N ILE A 56 13.65 6.10 4.56
CA ILE A 56 14.80 6.47 3.75
C ILE A 56 14.37 7.29 2.56
N GLY A 57 15.15 8.33 2.25
CA GLY A 57 15.10 9.06 0.98
C GLY A 57 16.15 8.52 0.03
N LEU A 58 15.76 8.28 -1.23
CA LEU A 58 16.64 7.80 -2.27
C LEU A 58 16.65 8.82 -3.41
N ASP A 59 17.79 9.10 -4.00
CA ASP A 59 17.90 9.93 -5.21
C ASP A 59 17.48 9.16 -6.47
N GLY A 60 17.58 9.83 -7.63
CA GLY A 60 17.27 9.22 -8.92
C GLY A 60 18.16 8.04 -9.32
N THR A 61 19.26 7.81 -8.61
CA THR A 61 20.16 6.65 -8.77
C THR A 61 19.93 5.56 -7.72
N PHE A 62 18.90 5.73 -6.89
CA PHE A 62 18.59 4.89 -5.72
C PHE A 62 19.68 4.88 -4.64
N ALA A 63 20.53 5.90 -4.60
CA ALA A 63 21.43 6.10 -3.48
C ALA A 63 20.67 6.72 -2.30
N SER A 64 20.94 6.24 -1.07
CA SER A 64 20.36 6.82 0.14
C SER A 64 20.92 8.23 0.35
N VAL A 65 20.05 9.22 0.40
CA VAL A 65 20.40 10.64 0.63
C VAL A 65 19.81 11.17 1.94
N ALA A 66 18.86 10.46 2.53
CA ALA A 66 18.24 10.81 3.80
C ALA A 66 17.85 9.54 4.56
N GLU A 67 18.02 9.54 5.88
CA GLU A 67 17.62 8.44 6.75
C GLU A 67 17.01 8.97 8.04
N ALA A 68 15.78 8.57 8.32
CA ALA A 68 15.06 8.89 9.55
C ALA A 68 14.87 7.60 10.38
N PRO A 69 15.70 7.38 11.42
CA PRO A 69 15.70 6.14 12.19
C PRO A 69 14.44 5.97 13.05
N SER A 70 14.03 4.73 13.23
CA SER A 70 12.89 4.32 14.07
C SER A 70 13.20 3.01 14.80
N ALA A 71 12.80 2.93 16.07
CA ALA A 71 12.80 1.68 16.81
C ALA A 71 11.66 0.75 16.39
N ASP A 72 10.54 1.33 15.91
CA ASP A 72 9.38 0.59 15.47
C ASP A 72 9.43 0.35 13.96
N ARG A 73 8.93 -0.81 13.53
CA ARG A 73 8.82 -1.13 12.11
C ARG A 73 7.83 -0.19 11.44
N LEU A 74 8.31 0.57 10.45
CA LEU A 74 7.50 1.43 9.60
C LEU A 74 6.95 0.65 8.39
N HIS A 75 5.92 1.21 7.73
CA HIS A 75 5.28 0.58 6.57
C HIS A 75 5.06 1.58 5.43
N GLY A 76 3.94 2.28 5.39
CA GLY A 76 3.69 3.32 4.38
C GLY A 76 4.44 4.61 4.70
N VAL A 77 4.94 5.28 3.68
CA VAL A 77 5.54 6.61 3.79
C VAL A 77 4.87 7.54 2.79
N GLU A 78 4.47 8.72 3.25
CA GLU A 78 3.74 9.70 2.45
C GLU A 78 4.43 11.06 2.53
N PRO A 79 4.87 11.65 1.41
CA PRO A 79 5.40 13.00 1.39
C PRO A 79 4.28 14.05 1.48
N SER A 80 4.54 15.13 2.20
CA SER A 80 3.67 16.31 2.16
C SER A 80 3.64 16.90 0.75
N PRO A 81 2.47 17.27 0.22
CA PRO A 81 2.37 17.92 -1.08
C PRO A 81 2.87 19.37 -1.08
N THR A 82 3.00 20.00 0.09
CA THR A 82 3.26 21.44 0.22
C THR A 82 4.58 21.80 0.93
N GLY A 83 5.40 20.79 1.29
CA GLY A 83 6.61 21.12 2.05
C GLY A 83 7.61 19.95 2.14
N PRO A 84 8.68 20.10 2.92
CA PRO A 84 9.73 19.10 3.02
C PRO A 84 9.36 17.91 3.92
N LEU A 85 8.24 17.97 4.63
CA LEU A 85 7.86 16.90 5.55
C LEU A 85 7.41 15.63 4.83
N ALA A 86 7.65 14.50 5.47
CA ALA A 86 7.04 13.23 5.16
C ALA A 86 6.60 12.53 6.46
N VAL A 87 5.63 11.63 6.34
CA VAL A 87 5.14 10.82 7.46
C VAL A 87 5.32 9.36 7.10
N ALA A 88 6.03 8.62 7.94
CA ALA A 88 6.11 7.16 7.88
C ALA A 88 5.24 6.56 8.99
N VAL A 89 4.27 5.74 8.60
CA VAL A 89 3.29 5.15 9.53
C VAL A 89 3.76 3.78 9.97
N GLY A 90 3.64 3.48 11.27
CA GLY A 90 4.01 2.20 11.84
C GLY A 90 3.23 1.04 11.24
N ARG A 91 3.95 -0.06 10.94
CA ARG A 91 3.36 -1.29 10.43
C ARG A 91 2.44 -1.90 11.49
N ARG A 92 1.28 -2.38 11.07
CA ARG A 92 0.32 -3.05 11.96
C ARG A 92 0.94 -4.18 12.80
N PRO A 93 0.71 -4.20 14.11
CA PRO A 93 -0.04 -3.23 14.92
C PRO A 93 0.82 -2.00 15.25
N GLY A 94 0.75 -0.95 14.42
CA GLY A 94 1.58 0.24 14.54
C GLY A 94 1.23 1.09 15.75
N ARG A 95 2.24 1.56 16.48
CA ARG A 95 2.06 2.38 17.68
C ARG A 95 2.52 3.82 17.50
N ILE A 96 3.34 4.06 16.48
CA ILE A 96 3.84 5.39 16.16
C ILE A 96 3.71 5.69 14.68
N ALA A 97 3.62 6.97 14.35
CA ALA A 97 3.95 7.52 13.05
C ALA A 97 5.09 8.52 13.24
N LEU A 98 6.10 8.44 12.37
CA LEU A 98 7.29 9.28 12.38
C LEU A 98 7.13 10.39 11.35
N VAL A 99 7.22 11.65 11.81
CA VAL A 99 7.30 12.83 10.94
C VAL A 99 8.77 13.22 10.79
N PHE A 100 9.22 13.40 9.57
CA PHE A 100 10.61 13.73 9.29
C PHE A 100 10.74 14.67 8.09
N ASP A 101 11.86 15.36 8.02
CA ASP A 101 12.26 16.14 6.86
C ASP A 101 12.83 15.19 5.80
N ARG A 102 12.14 15.07 4.66
CA ARG A 102 12.53 14.14 3.58
C ARG A 102 13.81 14.54 2.83
N GLN A 103 14.31 15.76 3.01
CA GLN A 103 15.52 16.24 2.34
C GLN A 103 16.78 15.76 3.06
N ASN A 104 16.73 15.63 4.38
CA ASN A 104 17.90 15.31 5.20
C ASN A 104 17.67 14.16 6.21
N GLY A 105 16.46 13.60 6.26
CA GLY A 105 16.10 12.50 7.17
C GLY A 105 15.91 12.91 8.63
N ARG A 106 16.01 14.21 8.97
CA ARG A 106 15.91 14.64 10.36
C ARG A 106 14.49 14.39 10.91
N PRO A 107 14.36 13.61 12.00
CA PRO A 107 13.09 13.46 12.70
C PRO A 107 12.60 14.82 13.22
N VAL A 108 11.31 15.12 13.00
CA VAL A 108 10.66 16.37 13.43
C VAL A 108 9.75 16.10 14.62
N SER A 109 8.88 15.10 14.53
CA SER A 109 7.97 14.73 15.60
C SER A 109 7.50 13.28 15.45
N ARG A 110 6.73 12.81 16.42
CA ARG A 110 6.04 11.52 16.38
C ARG A 110 4.64 11.69 16.92
N PHE A 111 3.71 10.90 16.44
CA PHE A 111 2.36 10.84 17.00
C PHE A 111 1.88 9.38 17.11
N ALA A 112 0.95 9.16 18.01
CA ALA A 112 0.34 7.85 18.27
C ALA A 112 -1.04 7.75 17.58
N PRO A 113 -1.58 6.51 17.40
CA PRO A 113 -2.97 6.33 17.03
C PRO A 113 -3.89 6.84 18.13
N GLY A 114 -5.18 6.94 17.85
CA GLY A 114 -6.18 7.27 18.87
C GLY A 114 -6.19 6.27 20.03
N ALA A 115 -6.75 6.67 21.16
CA ALA A 115 -6.81 5.84 22.36
C ALA A 115 -7.47 4.48 22.06
N GLY A 116 -6.88 3.39 22.53
CA GLY A 116 -7.39 2.02 22.31
C GLY A 116 -7.21 1.50 20.88
N ARG A 117 -6.46 2.18 20.02
CA ARG A 117 -6.26 1.80 18.60
C ARG A 117 -4.80 1.49 18.26
N VAL A 118 -4.62 0.97 17.05
CA VAL A 118 -3.32 0.77 16.40
C VAL A 118 -3.38 1.29 14.97
N PHE A 119 -2.25 1.77 14.43
CA PHE A 119 -2.15 2.06 13.01
C PHE A 119 -2.17 0.77 12.18
N SER A 120 -2.78 0.84 11.00
CA SER A 120 -2.74 -0.25 10.03
C SER A 120 -1.60 -0.15 9.02
N GLY A 121 -0.82 0.93 9.04
CA GLY A 121 0.39 1.07 8.25
C GLY A 121 0.35 2.15 7.16
N HIS A 122 -0.81 2.72 6.86
CA HIS A 122 -0.97 3.72 5.80
C HIS A 122 -1.61 5.02 6.29
N GLY A 123 -1.26 6.10 5.63
CA GLY A 123 -1.86 7.41 5.79
C GLY A 123 -1.62 8.28 4.56
N ARG A 124 -2.44 9.31 4.39
CA ARG A 124 -2.40 10.22 3.23
C ARG A 124 -2.61 11.67 3.66
N PHE A 125 -1.85 12.56 3.05
CA PHE A 125 -2.15 13.99 3.15
C PHE A 125 -3.36 14.36 2.28
N THR A 126 -4.10 15.39 2.71
CA THR A 126 -4.98 16.13 1.80
C THR A 126 -4.14 16.89 0.76
N ALA A 127 -4.76 17.25 -0.37
CA ALA A 127 -4.04 17.89 -1.49
C ALA A 127 -3.39 19.22 -1.11
N ASP A 128 -3.96 19.94 -0.15
CA ASP A 128 -3.44 21.18 0.42
C ASP A 128 -2.41 20.97 1.53
N GLY A 129 -2.17 19.71 1.94
CA GLY A 129 -1.27 19.37 3.03
C GLY A 129 -1.75 19.78 4.43
N ALA A 130 -2.96 20.30 4.57
CA ALA A 130 -3.47 20.81 5.86
C ALA A 130 -3.85 19.68 6.82
N LEU A 131 -4.33 18.55 6.28
CA LEU A 131 -4.73 17.39 7.06
C LEU A 131 -3.93 16.14 6.66
N PHE A 132 -3.79 15.23 7.62
CA PHE A 132 -3.24 13.90 7.41
C PHE A 132 -4.24 12.85 7.91
N LEU A 133 -4.62 11.93 7.03
CA LEU A 133 -5.57 10.88 7.36
C LEU A 133 -4.81 9.58 7.62
N THR A 134 -5.17 8.86 8.69
CA THR A 134 -4.58 7.56 9.03
C THR A 134 -5.65 6.50 9.14
N ASN A 135 -5.38 5.31 8.60
CA ASN A 135 -6.15 4.12 8.91
C ASN A 135 -5.76 3.57 10.27
N GLU A 136 -6.74 3.41 11.14
CA GLU A 136 -6.58 2.89 12.48
C GLU A 136 -7.57 1.76 12.74
N ILE A 137 -7.22 0.86 13.64
CA ILE A 137 -8.04 -0.28 14.02
C ILE A 137 -8.26 -0.21 15.53
N GLU A 138 -9.52 -0.23 15.97
CA GLU A 138 -9.87 -0.40 17.36
C GLU A 138 -9.35 -1.76 17.84
N ARG A 139 -8.66 -1.79 18.97
CA ARG A 139 -8.22 -3.06 19.54
C ARG A 139 -9.45 -3.81 20.08
N PRO A 140 -9.73 -5.01 19.59
CA PRO A 140 -10.75 -5.81 20.17
C PRO A 140 -10.37 -6.16 21.62
N PRO A 141 -11.34 -6.41 22.51
CA PRO A 141 -11.06 -6.95 23.83
C PRO A 141 -10.20 -8.21 23.74
N GLU A 142 -9.38 -8.45 24.76
CA GLU A 142 -8.56 -9.65 24.83
C GLU A 142 -9.44 -10.91 24.73
N GLY A 143 -9.06 -11.82 23.82
CA GLY A 143 -9.85 -13.04 23.54
C GLY A 143 -10.97 -12.88 22.50
N ALA A 144 -11.22 -11.67 21.99
CA ALA A 144 -12.16 -11.48 20.90
C ALA A 144 -11.59 -12.01 19.57
N ARG A 145 -12.44 -12.72 18.81
CA ARG A 145 -12.06 -13.31 17.50
C ARG A 145 -12.18 -12.34 16.33
N ALA A 146 -12.91 -11.24 16.50
CA ALA A 146 -13.16 -10.27 15.44
C ALA A 146 -11.97 -9.33 15.23
N MET A 147 -11.74 -8.92 13.99
CA MET A 147 -10.95 -7.72 13.71
C MET A 147 -11.65 -6.52 14.36
N GLY A 148 -10.85 -5.61 14.88
CA GLY A 148 -11.38 -4.36 15.38
C GLY A 148 -11.96 -3.50 14.26
N ARG A 149 -12.99 -2.72 14.61
CA ARG A 149 -13.63 -1.77 13.72
C ARG A 149 -12.60 -0.79 13.16
N GLY A 150 -12.71 -0.50 11.88
CA GLY A 150 -11.83 0.44 11.19
C GLY A 150 -12.24 1.90 11.40
N VAL A 151 -11.24 2.74 11.65
CA VAL A 151 -11.39 4.18 11.83
C VAL A 151 -10.44 4.90 10.89
N VAL A 152 -10.92 5.94 10.23
CA VAL A 152 -10.09 6.94 9.55
C VAL A 152 -9.96 8.14 10.49
N ALA A 153 -8.78 8.34 11.07
CA ALA A 153 -8.52 9.49 11.92
C ALA A 153 -7.99 10.66 11.07
N VAL A 154 -8.67 11.80 11.16
CA VAL A 154 -8.32 13.05 10.45
C VAL A 154 -7.51 13.94 11.40
N ARG A 155 -6.29 14.27 10.99
CA ARG A 155 -5.31 14.95 11.85
C ARG A 155 -4.91 16.29 11.28
N ASP A 156 -4.80 17.28 12.14
CA ASP A 156 -4.34 18.63 11.80
C ASP A 156 -2.81 18.66 11.75
N VAL A 157 -2.26 18.93 10.59
CA VAL A 157 -0.80 18.96 10.38
C VAL A 157 -0.17 20.14 11.13
N ALA A 158 -0.75 21.32 11.03
CA ALA A 158 -0.26 22.52 11.72
C ALA A 158 -0.38 22.42 13.25
N GLY A 159 -1.40 21.70 13.74
CA GLY A 159 -1.61 21.41 15.15
C GLY A 159 -0.77 20.24 15.68
N GLY A 160 0.25 19.76 14.95
CA GLY A 160 1.11 18.66 15.41
C GLY A 160 0.46 17.30 15.30
N PHE A 161 -0.38 17.10 14.31
CA PHE A 161 -1.10 15.84 14.02
C PHE A 161 -2.13 15.43 15.08
N VAL A 162 -2.68 16.40 15.80
CA VAL A 162 -3.82 16.13 16.70
C VAL A 162 -5.05 15.71 15.92
N ILE A 163 -5.83 14.76 16.46
CA ILE A 163 -7.06 14.28 15.85
C ILE A 163 -8.12 15.38 15.90
N ARG A 164 -8.67 15.74 14.75
CA ARG A 164 -9.77 16.71 14.58
C ARG A 164 -11.12 16.05 14.37
N ALA A 165 -11.12 14.91 13.69
CA ALA A 165 -12.31 14.12 13.43
C ALA A 165 -11.96 12.65 13.32
N GLU A 166 -12.96 11.80 13.49
CA GLU A 166 -12.88 10.37 13.37
C GLU A 166 -14.07 9.89 12.53
N TRP A 167 -13.78 9.13 11.48
CA TRP A 167 -14.77 8.59 10.58
C TRP A 167 -14.73 7.07 10.61
N THR A 168 -15.85 6.42 10.30
CA THR A 168 -15.82 4.99 10.03
C THR A 168 -14.98 4.73 8.76
N SER A 169 -14.23 3.63 8.74
CA SER A 169 -13.60 3.18 7.49
C SER A 169 -14.57 2.47 6.55
N GLY A 170 -15.84 2.26 6.97
CA GLY A 170 -16.83 1.48 6.24
C GLY A 170 -16.62 -0.03 6.32
N GLY A 171 -15.78 -0.52 7.24
CA GLY A 171 -15.53 -1.96 7.41
C GLY A 171 -14.47 -2.24 8.48
N ASP A 172 -14.10 -3.51 8.59
CA ASP A 172 -13.09 -3.97 9.54
C ASP A 172 -11.71 -4.09 8.91
N GLY A 173 -10.68 -3.87 9.71
CA GLY A 173 -9.30 -4.03 9.31
C GLY A 173 -8.90 -3.17 8.11
N PRO A 174 -9.13 -1.84 8.11
CA PRO A 174 -8.71 -0.97 7.01
C PRO A 174 -7.22 -1.14 6.77
N HIS A 175 -6.82 -1.27 5.50
CA HIS A 175 -5.42 -1.48 5.15
C HIS A 175 -4.83 -0.24 4.47
N ASP A 176 -5.43 0.20 3.39
CA ASP A 176 -4.98 1.39 2.64
C ASP A 176 -6.13 2.36 2.43
N LEU A 177 -5.79 3.62 2.20
CA LEU A 177 -6.74 4.67 1.85
C LEU A 177 -6.14 5.58 0.78
N MET A 178 -7.00 6.09 -0.11
CA MET A 178 -6.54 6.90 -1.23
C MET A 178 -7.67 7.83 -1.71
N ARG A 179 -7.32 9.08 -2.01
CA ARG A 179 -8.27 9.96 -2.71
C ARG A 179 -8.36 9.56 -4.19
N SER A 180 -9.57 9.35 -4.66
CA SER A 180 -9.87 9.08 -6.05
C SER A 180 -11.06 9.94 -6.51
N GLY A 181 -10.81 10.86 -7.44
CA GLY A 181 -11.82 11.84 -7.86
C GLY A 181 -12.39 12.62 -6.66
N THR A 182 -13.70 12.53 -6.46
CA THR A 182 -14.45 13.20 -5.39
C THR A 182 -14.63 12.32 -4.14
N ALA A 183 -14.04 11.14 -4.08
CA ALA A 183 -14.17 10.21 -2.96
C ALA A 183 -12.82 9.94 -2.28
N LEU A 184 -12.86 9.54 -1.02
CA LEU A 184 -11.81 8.85 -0.32
C LEU A 184 -12.13 7.36 -0.35
N VAL A 185 -11.32 6.56 -1.04
CA VAL A 185 -11.46 5.11 -1.11
C VAL A 185 -10.69 4.49 0.07
N VAL A 186 -11.33 3.58 0.79
CA VAL A 186 -10.71 2.80 1.85
C VAL A 186 -10.82 1.32 1.52
N ALA A 187 -9.69 0.61 1.50
CA ALA A 187 -9.66 -0.83 1.38
C ALA A 187 -9.68 -1.45 2.78
N ASN A 188 -10.78 -2.13 3.11
CA ASN A 188 -10.97 -2.84 4.37
C ASN A 188 -10.64 -4.32 4.14
N GLY A 189 -9.55 -4.78 4.75
CA GLY A 189 -9.03 -6.12 4.53
C GLY A 189 -9.81 -7.23 5.25
N GLY A 190 -10.72 -6.86 6.15
CA GLY A 190 -11.46 -7.83 6.95
C GLY A 190 -10.57 -8.55 7.96
N ILE A 191 -10.65 -9.88 8.01
CA ILE A 191 -9.85 -10.72 8.93
C ILE A 191 -8.35 -10.49 8.75
N GLU A 192 -7.61 -10.47 9.86
CA GLU A 192 -6.17 -10.31 9.84
C GLU A 192 -5.47 -11.58 9.30
N PRO A 193 -4.60 -11.47 8.26
CA PRO A 193 -3.79 -12.58 7.82
C PRO A 193 -2.86 -13.06 8.95
N ASN A 194 -2.65 -14.37 9.01
CA ASN A 194 -1.81 -15.07 9.98
C ASN A 194 -2.42 -15.22 11.39
N THR A 195 -3.69 -14.92 11.57
CA THR A 195 -4.45 -15.36 12.74
C THR A 195 -4.97 -16.79 12.54
N PRO A 196 -5.27 -17.54 13.61
CA PRO A 196 -5.92 -18.87 13.47
C PRO A 196 -7.22 -18.80 12.66
N GLU A 197 -8.01 -17.74 12.87
CA GLU A 197 -9.29 -17.52 12.19
C GLU A 197 -9.12 -17.31 10.66
N ALA A 198 -8.00 -16.73 10.24
CA ALA A 198 -7.72 -16.52 8.81
C ALA A 198 -7.35 -17.80 8.08
N ARG A 199 -6.94 -18.86 8.78
CA ARG A 199 -6.52 -20.12 8.16
C ARG A 199 -7.69 -20.90 7.60
N ASP A 200 -8.84 -20.77 8.25
CA ASP A 200 -10.08 -21.53 7.95
C ASP A 200 -11.21 -20.59 7.51
N ALA A 201 -10.91 -19.32 7.23
CA ALA A 201 -11.93 -18.34 6.88
C ALA A 201 -12.39 -18.52 5.43
N GLU A 202 -13.58 -19.04 5.24
CA GLU A 202 -14.27 -19.07 3.96
C GLU A 202 -14.61 -17.64 3.47
N ALA A 203 -14.78 -16.70 4.40
CA ALA A 203 -15.04 -15.30 4.09
C ALA A 203 -14.25 -14.37 5.03
N THR A 204 -13.59 -13.37 4.46
CA THR A 204 -12.79 -12.40 5.22
C THR A 204 -13.60 -11.23 5.76
N GLY A 205 -14.79 -10.98 5.24
CA GLY A 205 -15.53 -9.74 5.46
C GLY A 205 -14.92 -8.52 4.75
N SER A 206 -13.96 -8.76 3.86
CA SER A 206 -13.25 -7.71 3.12
C SER A 206 -14.14 -6.94 2.17
N GLY A 207 -13.81 -5.67 1.95
CA GLY A 207 -14.53 -4.80 1.02
C GLY A 207 -13.84 -3.45 0.84
N ILE A 208 -14.44 -2.60 0.04
CA ILE A 208 -14.05 -1.19 -0.08
C ILE A 208 -15.18 -0.29 0.39
N ALA A 209 -14.82 0.89 0.87
CA ALA A 209 -15.77 1.97 1.10
C ALA A 209 -15.31 3.23 0.37
N LEU A 210 -16.27 3.95 -0.21
CA LEU A 210 -16.09 5.27 -0.78
C LEU A 210 -16.69 6.28 0.19
N LEU A 211 -15.82 7.08 0.80
CA LEU A 211 -16.23 8.10 1.77
C LEU A 211 -16.25 9.48 1.13
N ASP A 212 -17.12 10.33 1.64
CA ASP A 212 -17.03 11.76 1.42
C ASP A 212 -15.73 12.28 2.04
N PRO A 213 -14.82 12.94 1.29
CA PRO A 213 -13.52 13.34 1.81
C PRO A 213 -13.56 14.54 2.76
N LEU A 214 -14.72 15.18 2.95
CA LEU A 214 -14.92 16.31 3.85
C LEU A 214 -15.62 15.90 5.15
N THR A 215 -16.59 14.99 5.05
CA THR A 215 -17.47 14.62 6.17
C THR A 215 -17.22 13.20 6.69
N GLY A 216 -16.55 12.34 5.90
CA GLY A 216 -16.37 10.93 6.21
C GLY A 216 -17.65 10.08 6.02
N ALA A 217 -18.72 10.65 5.50
CA ALA A 217 -19.94 9.90 5.22
C ALA A 217 -19.68 8.82 4.16
N VAL A 218 -20.12 7.59 4.43
CA VAL A 218 -20.06 6.49 3.45
C VAL A 218 -21.03 6.77 2.32
N ARG A 219 -20.53 6.90 1.09
CA ARG A 219 -21.30 7.15 -0.13
C ARG A 219 -21.64 5.88 -0.89
N ALA A 220 -20.70 4.91 -0.87
CA ALA A 220 -20.86 3.62 -1.50
C ALA A 220 -19.95 2.58 -0.85
N GLU A 221 -20.31 1.32 -0.99
CA GLU A 221 -19.51 0.17 -0.54
C GLU A 221 -19.43 -0.85 -1.68
N GLY A 222 -18.32 -1.60 -1.70
CA GLY A 222 -18.11 -2.72 -2.62
C GLY A 222 -17.67 -3.96 -1.86
N ARG A 223 -18.25 -5.09 -2.23
CA ARG A 223 -17.92 -6.40 -1.71
C ARG A 223 -17.53 -7.34 -2.86
N LEU A 224 -16.67 -8.27 -2.57
CA LEU A 224 -16.37 -9.34 -3.50
C LEU A 224 -17.54 -10.36 -3.54
N PRO A 225 -17.78 -11.03 -4.68
CA PRO A 225 -18.76 -12.10 -4.76
C PRO A 225 -18.35 -13.29 -3.86
N ALA A 226 -19.29 -14.18 -3.56
CA ALA A 226 -19.12 -15.23 -2.58
C ALA A 226 -17.98 -16.21 -2.89
N ASP A 227 -17.73 -16.50 -4.14
CA ASP A 227 -16.62 -17.36 -4.63
C ASP A 227 -15.23 -16.71 -4.46
N LEU A 228 -15.17 -15.41 -4.19
CA LEU A 228 -13.96 -14.65 -3.92
C LEU A 228 -13.92 -14.11 -2.46
N ALA A 229 -14.80 -14.57 -1.59
CA ALA A 229 -14.92 -14.08 -0.22
C ALA A 229 -13.67 -14.34 0.65
N SER A 230 -12.82 -15.30 0.26
CA SER A 230 -11.52 -15.57 0.91
C SER A 230 -10.46 -14.50 0.68
N LEU A 231 -10.69 -13.60 -0.29
CA LEU A 231 -9.74 -12.56 -0.62
C LEU A 231 -9.83 -11.39 0.37
N SER A 232 -8.67 -10.90 0.76
CA SER A 232 -8.51 -9.71 1.60
C SER A 232 -7.98 -8.56 0.76
N LEU A 233 -8.80 -7.52 0.56
CA LEU A 233 -8.45 -6.31 -0.20
C LEU A 233 -7.44 -5.46 0.58
N ARG A 234 -6.38 -4.99 -0.07
CA ARG A 234 -5.24 -4.39 0.62
C ARG A 234 -4.80 -3.07 0.02
N HIS A 235 -3.89 -3.12 -0.93
CA HIS A 235 -3.24 -1.94 -1.48
C HIS A 235 -4.04 -1.32 -2.60
N LEU A 236 -4.06 0.01 -2.63
CA LEU A 236 -4.75 0.82 -3.61
C LEU A 236 -3.75 1.50 -4.54
N SER A 237 -4.13 1.68 -5.78
CA SER A 237 -3.44 2.57 -6.72
C SER A 237 -4.45 3.30 -7.58
N ARG A 238 -4.07 4.50 -8.05
CA ARG A 238 -4.89 5.29 -8.97
C ARG A 238 -4.05 5.79 -10.13
N ASP A 239 -4.69 5.92 -11.28
CA ASP A 239 -4.14 6.68 -12.39
C ASP A 239 -4.36 8.20 -12.20
N GLY A 240 -3.81 9.00 -13.13
CA GLY A 240 -3.99 10.46 -13.11
C GLY A 240 -5.40 10.93 -13.48
N GLN A 241 -6.28 10.05 -13.94
CA GLN A 241 -7.64 10.34 -14.44
C GLN A 241 -8.76 9.90 -13.48
N GLY A 242 -8.38 9.31 -12.34
CA GLY A 242 -9.30 8.87 -11.30
C GLY A 242 -9.70 7.39 -11.37
N GLY A 243 -9.15 6.61 -12.30
CA GLY A 243 -9.26 5.15 -12.28
C GLY A 243 -8.55 4.59 -11.07
N THR A 244 -9.24 3.76 -10.28
CA THR A 244 -8.70 3.19 -9.04
C THR A 244 -8.73 1.68 -9.11
N VAL A 245 -7.66 1.06 -8.63
CA VAL A 245 -7.55 -0.39 -8.49
C VAL A 245 -7.23 -0.77 -7.06
N VAL A 246 -7.68 -1.96 -6.67
CA VAL A 246 -7.34 -2.58 -5.39
C VAL A 246 -6.72 -3.95 -5.64
N ALA A 247 -5.65 -4.24 -4.93
CA ALA A 247 -5.00 -5.54 -4.92
C ALA A 247 -5.41 -6.35 -3.69
N ALA A 248 -5.40 -7.68 -3.84
CA ALA A 248 -5.86 -8.62 -2.83
C ALA A 248 -4.76 -9.62 -2.41
N GLN A 249 -4.99 -10.22 -1.24
CA GLN A 249 -4.29 -11.41 -0.78
C GLN A 249 -5.32 -12.52 -0.57
N ASP A 250 -5.03 -13.72 -1.06
CA ASP A 250 -5.83 -14.90 -0.81
C ASP A 250 -5.42 -15.55 0.52
N LEU A 251 -6.36 -15.69 1.43
CA LEU A 251 -6.11 -16.24 2.74
C LEU A 251 -6.21 -17.78 2.79
N LEU A 252 -6.93 -18.40 1.87
CA LEU A 252 -7.05 -19.86 1.79
C LEU A 252 -5.73 -20.56 1.44
N LYS A 253 -4.93 -19.97 0.55
CA LYS A 253 -3.63 -20.51 0.13
C LYS A 253 -3.72 -21.96 -0.40
N ASP A 254 -4.84 -22.31 -1.01
CA ASP A 254 -5.15 -23.63 -1.58
C ASP A 254 -4.52 -23.85 -2.97
N GLY A 255 -3.89 -22.81 -3.53
CA GLY A 255 -3.26 -22.86 -4.86
C GLY A 255 -4.22 -22.61 -6.02
N GLU A 256 -5.49 -22.34 -5.74
CA GLU A 256 -6.46 -22.01 -6.77
C GLU A 256 -6.14 -20.67 -7.47
N ALA A 257 -6.53 -20.59 -8.72
CA ALA A 257 -6.35 -19.39 -9.53
C ALA A 257 -7.48 -18.39 -9.26
N ARG A 258 -7.28 -17.48 -8.34
CA ARG A 258 -8.23 -16.39 -8.09
C ARG A 258 -7.65 -15.05 -8.56
N PRO A 259 -8.47 -14.16 -9.15
CA PRO A 259 -8.02 -12.81 -9.50
C PRO A 259 -7.62 -12.05 -8.23
N LEU A 260 -6.47 -11.38 -8.26
CA LEU A 260 -5.94 -10.63 -7.12
C LEU A 260 -5.88 -9.12 -7.41
N LEU A 261 -6.49 -8.67 -8.49
CA LEU A 261 -6.54 -7.26 -8.89
C LEU A 261 -7.93 -6.90 -9.38
N PHE A 262 -8.48 -5.82 -8.84
CA PHE A 262 -9.85 -5.35 -9.16
C PHE A 262 -9.86 -3.87 -9.46
N ARG A 263 -10.64 -3.46 -10.46
CA ARG A 263 -11.01 -2.08 -10.69
C ARG A 263 -12.18 -1.71 -9.79
N ILE A 264 -12.15 -0.50 -9.25
CA ILE A 264 -13.20 0.07 -8.41
C ILE A 264 -13.99 1.06 -9.26
N ALA A 265 -15.29 0.84 -9.39
CA ALA A 265 -16.21 1.77 -10.04
C ALA A 265 -16.69 2.88 -9.07
N ALA A 266 -17.29 3.93 -9.60
CA ALA A 266 -17.75 5.07 -8.80
C ALA A 266 -18.89 4.73 -7.81
N ASP A 267 -19.63 3.66 -8.06
CA ASP A 267 -20.66 3.10 -7.19
C ASP A 267 -20.13 2.05 -6.20
N GLY A 268 -18.80 1.80 -6.20
CA GLY A 268 -18.15 0.82 -5.37
C GLY A 268 -18.06 -0.59 -5.99
N ALA A 269 -18.65 -0.85 -7.14
CA ALA A 269 -18.57 -2.16 -7.77
C ALA A 269 -17.12 -2.55 -8.08
N LEU A 270 -16.81 -3.84 -7.88
CA LEU A 270 -15.49 -4.41 -8.09
C LEU A 270 -15.49 -5.29 -9.35
N ALA A 271 -14.64 -4.96 -10.32
CA ALA A 271 -14.46 -5.73 -11.53
C ALA A 271 -13.05 -6.33 -11.59
N ALA A 272 -12.95 -7.66 -11.64
CA ALA A 272 -11.68 -8.36 -11.71
C ALA A 272 -10.94 -8.06 -13.03
N PHE A 273 -9.63 -7.93 -12.95
CA PHE A 273 -8.77 -7.94 -14.13
C PHE A 273 -8.67 -9.36 -14.70
N ALA A 274 -8.58 -9.46 -16.02
CA ALA A 274 -8.42 -10.74 -16.68
C ALA A 274 -6.92 -11.14 -16.73
N ALA A 275 -6.64 -12.41 -16.53
CA ALA A 275 -5.34 -13.03 -16.81
C ALA A 275 -5.52 -14.56 -16.93
N PRO A 276 -4.57 -15.27 -17.57
CA PRO A 276 -4.53 -16.72 -17.51
C PRO A 276 -4.37 -17.25 -16.08
N ASP A 277 -4.91 -18.41 -15.79
CA ASP A 277 -4.85 -19.05 -14.46
C ASP A 277 -3.43 -19.18 -13.93
N GLU A 278 -2.48 -19.54 -14.80
CA GLU A 278 -1.07 -19.65 -14.42
C GLU A 278 -0.45 -18.31 -13.98
N ALA A 279 -0.96 -17.19 -14.51
CA ALA A 279 -0.52 -15.85 -14.06
C ALA A 279 -0.98 -15.60 -12.63
N TRP A 280 -2.23 -15.90 -12.30
CA TRP A 280 -2.77 -15.78 -10.93
C TRP A 280 -2.08 -16.74 -9.96
N ARG A 281 -1.94 -18.02 -10.31
CA ARG A 281 -1.19 -18.99 -9.49
C ARG A 281 0.24 -18.56 -9.26
N GLY A 282 0.85 -17.92 -10.26
CA GLY A 282 2.20 -17.39 -10.18
C GLY A 282 2.39 -16.31 -9.10
N LEU A 283 1.35 -15.59 -8.71
CA LEU A 283 1.38 -14.61 -7.60
C LEU A 283 1.28 -15.28 -6.21
N ARG A 284 1.03 -16.58 -6.14
CA ARG A 284 0.94 -17.35 -4.89
C ARG A 284 0.01 -16.75 -3.85
N GLY A 285 -1.17 -16.32 -4.29
CA GLY A 285 -2.18 -15.71 -3.43
C GLY A 285 -1.73 -14.42 -2.73
N TYR A 286 -0.73 -13.71 -3.26
CA TYR A 286 -0.19 -12.57 -2.53
C TYR A 286 0.24 -11.45 -3.47
N VAL A 287 -0.42 -10.30 -3.36
CA VAL A 287 0.05 -9.04 -3.93
C VAL A 287 0.52 -8.14 -2.79
N GLY A 288 1.81 -7.79 -2.80
CA GLY A 288 2.46 -6.96 -1.78
C GLY A 288 2.37 -5.47 -2.07
N SER A 289 2.23 -5.09 -3.35
CA SER A 289 1.98 -3.71 -3.76
C SER A 289 1.37 -3.64 -5.16
N VAL A 290 0.71 -2.54 -5.47
CA VAL A 290 0.14 -2.23 -6.77
C VAL A 290 0.43 -0.77 -7.13
N ALA A 291 0.75 -0.50 -8.38
CA ALA A 291 1.01 0.85 -8.87
C ALA A 291 0.54 1.01 -10.33
N HIS A 292 0.05 2.20 -10.67
CA HIS A 292 -0.07 2.65 -12.04
C HIS A 292 1.25 3.29 -12.49
N ASP A 293 1.54 3.20 -13.77
CA ASP A 293 2.59 4.00 -14.38
C ASP A 293 2.18 5.49 -14.45
N PRO A 294 3.11 6.43 -14.60
CA PRO A 294 2.79 7.86 -14.64
C PRO A 294 1.82 8.27 -15.75
N SER A 295 1.73 7.50 -16.84
CA SER A 295 0.76 7.76 -17.92
C SER A 295 -0.64 7.24 -17.60
N GLY A 296 -0.81 6.42 -16.55
CA GLY A 296 -2.05 5.78 -16.20
C GLY A 296 -2.49 4.65 -17.16
N ARG A 297 -1.61 4.22 -18.07
CA ARG A 297 -1.93 3.19 -19.06
C ARG A 297 -1.63 1.77 -18.60
N LEU A 298 -0.72 1.63 -17.64
CA LEU A 298 -0.28 0.34 -17.11
C LEU A 298 -0.57 0.24 -15.62
N VAL A 299 -0.84 -0.99 -15.19
CA VAL A 299 -0.93 -1.38 -13.78
C VAL A 299 0.05 -2.51 -13.53
N ALA A 300 0.88 -2.37 -12.52
CA ALA A 300 1.82 -3.40 -12.09
C ALA A 300 1.50 -3.87 -10.67
N CYS A 301 1.58 -5.19 -10.45
CA CYS A 301 1.46 -5.82 -9.14
C CYS A 301 2.76 -6.54 -8.80
N ALA A 302 3.34 -6.23 -7.64
CA ALA A 302 4.47 -6.98 -7.12
C ALA A 302 4.01 -8.09 -6.17
N SER A 303 4.54 -9.30 -6.38
CA SER A 303 4.31 -10.44 -5.50
C SER A 303 5.64 -10.97 -4.96
N PRO A 304 5.99 -10.65 -3.70
CA PRO A 304 7.20 -11.20 -3.07
C PRO A 304 7.13 -12.73 -2.94
N ARG A 305 5.96 -13.30 -2.65
CA ARG A 305 5.80 -14.77 -2.60
C ARG A 305 5.96 -15.44 -3.98
N GLY A 306 5.50 -14.76 -5.03
CA GLY A 306 5.61 -15.22 -6.41
C GLY A 306 6.97 -14.89 -7.06
N ASN A 307 7.82 -14.09 -6.41
CA ASN A 307 9.09 -13.58 -6.94
C ASN A 307 8.91 -12.96 -8.34
N ARG A 308 7.90 -12.11 -8.50
CA ARG A 308 7.57 -11.48 -9.79
C ARG A 308 6.81 -10.18 -9.66
N VAL A 309 6.89 -9.41 -10.73
CA VAL A 309 5.98 -8.32 -11.02
C VAL A 309 5.15 -8.70 -12.24
N ALA A 310 3.83 -8.67 -12.11
CA ALA A 310 2.89 -8.87 -13.20
C ALA A 310 2.31 -7.54 -13.65
N VAL A 311 2.06 -7.40 -14.95
CA VAL A 311 1.69 -6.12 -15.58
C VAL A 311 0.45 -6.31 -16.45
N TRP A 312 -0.45 -5.34 -16.37
CA TRP A 312 -1.66 -5.20 -17.18
C TRP A 312 -1.71 -3.84 -17.83
N GLU A 313 -2.45 -3.75 -18.91
CA GLU A 313 -3.00 -2.45 -19.31
C GLU A 313 -4.05 -2.01 -18.29
N ALA A 314 -4.19 -0.71 -18.08
CA ALA A 314 -5.25 -0.18 -17.23
C ALA A 314 -6.66 -0.53 -17.74
N SER A 315 -6.81 -0.88 -19.02
CA SER A 315 -8.02 -1.47 -19.60
C SER A 315 -8.39 -2.86 -19.04
N GLY A 316 -7.44 -3.59 -18.44
CA GLY A 316 -7.62 -4.91 -17.85
C GLY A 316 -6.93 -6.05 -18.60
N ARG A 317 -6.29 -5.80 -19.75
CA ARG A 317 -5.60 -6.82 -20.53
C ARG A 317 -4.24 -7.18 -19.89
N TYR A 318 -4.02 -8.45 -19.61
CA TYR A 318 -2.74 -8.98 -19.11
C TYR A 318 -1.65 -8.86 -20.16
N LEU A 319 -0.47 -8.38 -19.77
CA LEU A 319 0.69 -8.19 -20.64
C LEU A 319 1.80 -9.21 -20.37
N GLY A 320 1.91 -9.71 -19.15
CA GLY A 320 2.96 -10.64 -18.76
C GLY A 320 3.46 -10.42 -17.34
N ALA A 321 4.48 -11.18 -16.97
CA ALA A 321 5.17 -11.02 -15.71
C ALA A 321 6.68 -11.14 -15.90
N VAL A 322 7.43 -10.45 -15.06
CA VAL A 322 8.88 -10.53 -15.01
C VAL A 322 9.32 -11.02 -13.63
N PRO A 323 10.36 -11.84 -13.56
CA PRO A 323 10.90 -12.31 -12.29
C PRO A 323 11.52 -11.14 -11.51
N LEU A 324 11.24 -11.07 -10.24
CA LEU A 324 11.83 -10.11 -9.31
C LEU A 324 11.84 -10.72 -7.91
N THR A 325 13.00 -11.10 -7.43
CA THR A 325 13.17 -11.72 -6.12
C THR A 325 12.85 -10.72 -5.02
N ASP A 326 12.03 -11.13 -4.03
CA ASP A 326 11.61 -10.30 -2.89
C ASP A 326 10.97 -8.96 -3.28
N GLY A 327 10.30 -8.92 -4.45
CA GLY A 327 9.64 -7.72 -4.96
C GLY A 327 8.42 -7.32 -4.12
N CYS A 328 8.51 -6.25 -3.36
CA CYS A 328 7.36 -5.62 -2.70
C CYS A 328 7.37 -4.11 -2.82
#